data_b6a532f89a21a22544db2c3ce24912f5
#
_entry.id   b6a532f89a21a22544db2c3ce24912f5
#
_cell.length_a   1.000
_cell.length_b   1.000
_cell.length_c   1.000
_cell.angle_alpha   90.00
_cell.angle_beta   90.00
_cell.angle_gamma   90.00
#
_symmetry.space_group_name_H-M   'P 1'
#
loop_
_entity.id
_entity.type
_entity.pdbx_description
1 polymer ?
#
loop_
_entity_poly.entity_id
_entity_poly.type
_entity_poly.pdbx_seq_one_letter_code
_entity_poly.pdbx_strand_id
1 'polypeptide(L)'
;TYSVTDAAGNAAVTVIRTVNVMAVDTTEPVINLLGNNPLEITVGGVYSEPGYSATDNVDGNITGSVSVDTSAVDTSVIGSYTVTYDVFDAAGNNAVTVIRTVNVIAGADTSAPVITLSGSNPLELIVGSTFSDPGYSATDNVDGNITGNVFVDSSSLNTNLVGSYTVIYDVFDTAGNNAVTVIRTVNVIAGADTTAPVISLSGNNPQVILMGGTFFEPGYSATDNIDGNITGSVSVNASAVNTSVIGNYLVTYNVSDAAGNAAATVTRMVNVVSAT
;
A
#
# COMPACT_ATOMS: atom_id res chain seq x y z
N THR A 1 -83.98 -44.12 4.79
CA THR A 1 -84.76 -44.94 5.74
C THR A 1 -85.20 -46.22 5.08
N TYR A 2 -85.05 -47.34 5.74
CA TYR A 2 -85.48 -48.66 5.26
C TYR A 2 -86.47 -49.22 6.27
N SER A 3 -87.59 -49.63 5.79
CA SER A 3 -88.66 -50.31 6.58
C SER A 3 -89.22 -51.47 5.79
N VAL A 4 -89.62 -52.53 6.45
CA VAL A 4 -90.28 -53.68 5.89
C VAL A 4 -91.35 -54.20 6.85
N THR A 5 -92.44 -54.70 6.31
CA THR A 5 -93.54 -55.34 7.06
C THR A 5 -93.74 -56.77 6.57
N ASP A 6 -93.95 -57.72 7.46
CA ASP A 6 -94.22 -59.10 7.09
C ASP A 6 -95.70 -59.30 6.53
N ALA A 7 -95.99 -60.45 6.05
CA ALA A 7 -97.33 -60.77 5.47
C ALA A 7 -98.49 -60.76 6.51
N ALA A 8 -98.17 -60.80 7.79
CA ALA A 8 -99.09 -60.68 8.94
C ALA A 8 -99.27 -59.21 9.39
N GLY A 9 -98.54 -58.23 8.77
CA GLY A 9 -98.63 -56.83 9.06
C GLY A 9 -97.69 -56.35 10.20
N ASN A 10 -96.73 -57.18 10.63
CA ASN A 10 -95.74 -56.75 11.65
C ASN A 10 -94.61 -55.93 10.99
N ALA A 11 -94.41 -54.74 11.44
CA ALA A 11 -93.35 -53.86 10.93
C ALA A 11 -92.01 -54.13 11.59
N ALA A 12 -90.93 -54.27 10.80
CA ALA A 12 -89.55 -54.27 11.35
C ALA A 12 -89.17 -52.95 11.89
N VAL A 13 -88.18 -52.97 12.81
CA VAL A 13 -87.56 -51.75 13.31
C VAL A 13 -86.94 -50.98 12.13
N THR A 14 -87.26 -49.70 11.98
CA THR A 14 -86.80 -48.88 10.90
C THR A 14 -85.26 -48.70 11.02
N VAL A 15 -84.56 -48.99 9.89
CA VAL A 15 -83.12 -48.72 9.77
C VAL A 15 -82.95 -47.44 9.01
N ILE A 16 -82.13 -46.54 9.53
CA ILE A 16 -81.81 -45.25 8.95
C ILE A 16 -80.35 -45.32 8.47
N ARG A 17 -80.15 -45.06 7.17
CA ARG A 17 -78.81 -44.75 6.62
C ARG A 17 -78.73 -43.25 6.45
N THR A 18 -77.76 -42.62 7.11
CA THR A 18 -77.43 -41.23 6.90
C THR A 18 -76.43 -41.19 5.74
N VAL A 19 -76.67 -40.35 4.78
CA VAL A 19 -75.76 -40.05 3.67
C VAL A 19 -75.37 -38.61 3.82
N ASN A 20 -74.09 -38.36 4.17
CA ASN A 20 -73.53 -37.01 4.23
C ASN A 20 -73.06 -36.72 2.78
N VAL A 21 -73.63 -35.71 2.16
CA VAL A 21 -73.10 -35.12 0.91
C VAL A 21 -72.21 -33.97 1.30
N MET A 22 -70.89 -34.13 1.08
CA MET A 22 -69.92 -33.10 1.32
C MET A 22 -69.66 -32.37 0.00
N ALA A 23 -69.41 -31.04 0.07
CA ALA A 23 -68.94 -30.30 -1.09
C ALA A 23 -67.51 -30.77 -1.41
N VAL A 24 -67.21 -30.88 -2.72
CA VAL A 24 -65.86 -31.16 -3.19
C VAL A 24 -65.03 -29.88 -2.95
N ASP A 25 -63.89 -30.00 -2.27
CA ASP A 25 -62.95 -28.91 -2.15
C ASP A 25 -62.23 -28.68 -3.50
N THR A 26 -62.20 -27.44 -3.96
CA THR A 26 -61.55 -27.00 -5.19
C THR A 26 -60.64 -25.78 -4.97
N THR A 27 -60.39 -25.44 -3.70
CA THR A 27 -59.59 -24.29 -3.33
C THR A 27 -58.13 -24.75 -3.20
N GLU A 28 -57.24 -23.97 -3.81
CA GLU A 28 -55.81 -24.22 -3.73
C GLU A 28 -55.26 -23.75 -2.37
N PRO A 29 -54.34 -24.50 -1.73
CA PRO A 29 -53.63 -24.05 -0.53
C PRO A 29 -52.77 -22.80 -0.78
N VAL A 30 -52.51 -22.07 0.31
CA VAL A 30 -51.67 -20.86 0.25
C VAL A 30 -50.42 -21.09 1.09
N ILE A 31 -49.25 -20.88 0.45
CA ILE A 31 -47.92 -20.92 1.11
C ILE A 31 -47.47 -19.51 1.40
N ASN A 32 -46.99 -19.25 2.61
CA ASN A 32 -46.37 -17.98 3.00
C ASN A 32 -44.94 -18.22 3.53
N LEU A 33 -43.97 -17.48 2.99
CA LEU A 33 -42.59 -17.52 3.49
C LEU A 33 -42.45 -16.69 4.76
N LEU A 34 -41.66 -17.19 5.71
CA LEU A 34 -41.23 -16.46 6.90
C LEU A 34 -39.78 -16.01 6.69
N GLY A 35 -39.40 -14.89 7.35
CA GLY A 35 -38.08 -14.30 7.21
C GLY A 35 -37.86 -13.59 5.87
N ASN A 36 -36.58 -13.31 5.58
CA ASN A 36 -36.23 -12.50 4.38
C ASN A 36 -36.38 -13.26 3.06
N ASN A 37 -36.83 -12.54 2.05
CA ASN A 37 -36.78 -12.96 0.65
C ASN A 37 -36.48 -11.73 -0.21
N PRO A 38 -35.27 -11.60 -0.80
CA PRO A 38 -34.15 -12.56 -0.81
C PRO A 38 -33.51 -12.80 0.58
N LEU A 39 -32.97 -14.00 0.78
CA LEU A 39 -32.09 -14.34 1.89
C LEU A 39 -30.64 -14.14 1.45
N GLU A 40 -29.83 -13.38 2.19
CA GLU A 40 -28.41 -13.21 1.90
C GLU A 40 -27.55 -14.17 2.75
N ILE A 41 -26.58 -14.80 2.12
CA ILE A 41 -25.60 -15.71 2.75
C ILE A 41 -24.22 -15.35 2.21
N THR A 42 -23.24 -15.22 3.12
CA THR A 42 -21.84 -15.07 2.71
C THR A 42 -21.33 -16.38 2.09
N VAL A 43 -20.55 -16.30 1.02
CA VAL A 43 -19.93 -17.45 0.37
C VAL A 43 -19.22 -18.35 1.39
N GLY A 44 -19.46 -19.67 1.29
CA GLY A 44 -19.01 -20.67 2.26
C GLY A 44 -19.88 -20.77 3.53
N GLY A 45 -20.90 -19.92 3.68
CA GLY A 45 -21.88 -20.01 4.76
C GLY A 45 -22.84 -21.19 4.56
N VAL A 46 -23.62 -21.51 5.59
CA VAL A 46 -24.59 -22.60 5.53
C VAL A 46 -25.99 -22.04 5.32
N TYR A 47 -26.72 -22.59 4.32
CA TYR A 47 -28.13 -22.29 4.17
C TYR A 47 -28.91 -22.86 5.37
N SER A 48 -29.72 -22.03 5.99
CA SER A 48 -30.68 -22.41 7.02
C SER A 48 -32.04 -21.86 6.64
N GLU A 49 -33.04 -22.73 6.54
CA GLU A 49 -34.42 -22.36 6.20
C GLU A 49 -35.01 -21.42 7.27
N PRO A 50 -35.38 -20.16 6.90
CA PRO A 50 -35.97 -19.21 7.86
C PRO A 50 -37.40 -19.56 8.28
N GLY A 51 -38.05 -20.45 7.54
CA GLY A 51 -39.39 -20.95 7.80
C GLY A 51 -40.42 -20.57 6.75
N TYR A 52 -41.54 -21.25 6.85
CA TYR A 52 -42.72 -21.05 5.98
C TYR A 52 -43.98 -21.55 6.71
N SER A 53 -45.15 -21.25 6.18
CA SER A 53 -46.42 -21.80 6.62
C SER A 53 -47.32 -22.10 5.40
N ALA A 54 -48.18 -23.08 5.54
CA ALA A 54 -49.18 -23.37 4.51
C ALA A 54 -50.55 -23.62 5.18
N THR A 55 -51.60 -23.05 4.57
CA THR A 55 -52.98 -23.16 5.04
C THR A 55 -53.92 -23.40 3.87
N ASP A 56 -54.95 -24.16 4.19
CA ASP A 56 -56.06 -24.37 3.27
C ASP A 56 -57.39 -24.08 4.01
N ASN A 57 -58.48 -23.82 3.29
CA ASN A 57 -59.78 -23.47 3.80
C ASN A 57 -60.54 -24.66 4.47
N VAL A 58 -60.27 -25.89 4.01
CA VAL A 58 -60.91 -27.14 4.49
C VAL A 58 -59.95 -27.93 5.39
N ASP A 59 -58.70 -28.08 4.96
CA ASP A 59 -57.69 -28.88 5.67
C ASP A 59 -56.99 -28.10 6.78
N GLY A 60 -57.14 -26.76 6.79
CA GLY A 60 -56.56 -25.90 7.85
C GLY A 60 -55.04 -25.76 7.68
N ASN A 61 -54.30 -26.03 8.75
CA ASN A 61 -52.82 -25.92 8.73
C ASN A 61 -52.20 -27.19 8.16
N ILE A 62 -51.64 -27.08 6.98
CA ILE A 62 -50.95 -28.15 6.21
C ILE A 62 -49.43 -27.87 6.06
N THR A 63 -48.84 -26.99 6.90
CA THR A 63 -47.43 -26.64 6.83
C THR A 63 -46.48 -27.86 6.82
N GLY A 64 -46.85 -28.93 7.57
CA GLY A 64 -46.06 -30.15 7.62
C GLY A 64 -46.03 -30.98 6.33
N SER A 65 -46.91 -30.66 5.35
CA SER A 65 -46.99 -31.31 4.05
C SER A 65 -46.25 -30.58 2.95
N VAL A 66 -45.65 -29.42 3.23
CA VAL A 66 -44.89 -28.62 2.26
C VAL A 66 -43.62 -29.38 1.85
N SER A 67 -43.45 -29.58 0.56
CA SER A 67 -42.20 -30.05 -0.04
C SER A 67 -41.29 -28.85 -0.29
N VAL A 68 -40.05 -28.88 0.20
CA VAL A 68 -39.05 -27.85 0.01
C VAL A 68 -37.89 -28.43 -0.79
N ASP A 69 -37.59 -27.84 -1.94
CA ASP A 69 -36.43 -28.20 -2.76
C ASP A 69 -35.33 -27.14 -2.65
N THR A 70 -34.21 -27.50 -2.04
CA THR A 70 -33.03 -26.70 -1.86
C THR A 70 -31.87 -27.14 -2.76
N SER A 71 -32.08 -28.09 -3.65
CA SER A 71 -31.03 -28.74 -4.44
C SER A 71 -30.26 -27.79 -5.37
N ALA A 72 -30.87 -26.65 -5.71
CA ALA A 72 -30.24 -25.63 -6.55
C ALA A 72 -29.29 -24.71 -5.78
N VAL A 73 -29.30 -24.72 -4.43
CA VAL A 73 -28.52 -23.78 -3.61
C VAL A 73 -27.09 -24.28 -3.46
N ASP A 74 -26.13 -23.55 -4.06
CA ASP A 74 -24.71 -23.76 -3.86
C ASP A 74 -24.09 -22.55 -3.13
N THR A 75 -23.85 -22.69 -1.84
CA THR A 75 -23.29 -21.63 -1.01
C THR A 75 -21.77 -21.45 -1.18
N SER A 76 -21.11 -22.32 -1.95
CA SER A 76 -19.67 -22.20 -2.22
C SER A 76 -19.37 -21.24 -3.38
N VAL A 77 -20.37 -20.88 -4.16
CA VAL A 77 -20.23 -20.01 -5.35
C VAL A 77 -21.12 -18.78 -5.21
N ILE A 78 -20.54 -17.61 -5.45
CA ILE A 78 -21.30 -16.34 -5.45
C ILE A 78 -22.35 -16.39 -6.57
N GLY A 79 -23.60 -16.07 -6.24
CA GLY A 79 -24.69 -16.12 -7.20
C GLY A 79 -26.06 -15.98 -6.56
N SER A 80 -27.10 -16.03 -7.38
CA SER A 80 -28.50 -16.03 -6.94
C SER A 80 -29.11 -17.39 -7.21
N TYR A 81 -29.60 -18.01 -6.17
CA TYR A 81 -30.16 -19.35 -6.17
C TYR A 81 -31.62 -19.32 -5.75
N THR A 82 -32.36 -20.41 -6.01
CA THR A 82 -33.78 -20.52 -5.68
C THR A 82 -34.05 -21.74 -4.82
N VAL A 83 -34.95 -21.57 -3.85
CA VAL A 83 -35.61 -22.64 -3.11
C VAL A 83 -37.04 -22.61 -3.48
N THR A 84 -37.63 -23.78 -3.86
CA THR A 84 -39.04 -23.90 -4.22
C THR A 84 -39.83 -24.60 -3.13
N TYR A 85 -41.10 -24.16 -2.96
CA TYR A 85 -42.03 -24.66 -1.96
C TYR A 85 -43.32 -25.06 -2.68
N ASP A 86 -43.70 -26.31 -2.52
CA ASP A 86 -44.91 -26.89 -3.11
C ASP A 86 -45.71 -27.66 -2.07
N VAL A 87 -47.03 -27.58 -2.14
CA VAL A 87 -47.95 -28.35 -1.32
C VAL A 87 -49.24 -28.63 -2.06
N PHE A 88 -49.87 -29.75 -1.76
CA PHE A 88 -51.24 -30.06 -2.18
C PHE A 88 -52.08 -30.41 -0.95
N ASP A 89 -53.39 -30.13 -1.05
CA ASP A 89 -54.36 -30.45 -0.01
C ASP A 89 -54.83 -31.93 -0.08
N ALA A 90 -55.71 -32.35 0.84
CA ALA A 90 -56.25 -33.70 0.82
C ALA A 90 -57.20 -34.02 -0.37
N ALA A 91 -57.73 -32.98 -1.03
CA ALA A 91 -58.54 -33.11 -2.24
C ALA A 91 -57.69 -33.17 -3.52
N GLY A 92 -56.38 -32.87 -3.46
CA GLY A 92 -55.44 -32.88 -4.56
C GLY A 92 -55.30 -31.55 -5.28
N ASN A 93 -55.76 -30.41 -4.70
CA ASN A 93 -55.51 -29.11 -5.27
C ASN A 93 -54.09 -28.66 -4.94
N ASN A 94 -53.33 -28.21 -5.94
CA ASN A 94 -51.96 -27.76 -5.75
C ASN A 94 -51.90 -26.28 -5.43
N ALA A 95 -51.08 -25.89 -4.47
CA ALA A 95 -50.70 -24.50 -4.25
C ALA A 95 -49.93 -23.96 -5.47
N VAL A 96 -49.98 -22.66 -5.69
CA VAL A 96 -49.00 -22.00 -6.58
C VAL A 96 -47.63 -22.15 -5.96
N THR A 97 -46.67 -22.68 -6.72
CA THR A 97 -45.25 -22.79 -6.27
C THR A 97 -44.74 -21.44 -5.77
N VAL A 98 -44.20 -21.41 -4.55
CA VAL A 98 -43.57 -20.21 -3.97
C VAL A 98 -42.06 -20.39 -4.08
N ILE A 99 -41.35 -19.26 -4.32
CA ILE A 99 -39.90 -19.25 -4.49
C ILE A 99 -39.28 -18.30 -3.47
N ARG A 100 -38.26 -18.79 -2.78
CA ARG A 100 -37.32 -17.96 -2.02
C ARG A 100 -36.06 -17.79 -2.84
N THR A 101 -35.63 -16.56 -3.05
CA THR A 101 -34.32 -16.24 -3.63
C THR A 101 -33.27 -16.28 -2.51
N VAL A 102 -32.14 -16.94 -2.77
CA VAL A 102 -30.97 -17.01 -1.90
C VAL A 102 -29.79 -16.35 -2.65
N ASN A 103 -29.33 -15.21 -2.16
CA ASN A 103 -28.18 -14.51 -2.72
C ASN A 103 -26.92 -14.90 -1.93
N VAL A 104 -26.01 -15.61 -2.56
CA VAL A 104 -24.68 -15.88 -2.03
C VAL A 104 -23.77 -14.72 -2.44
N ILE A 105 -23.29 -13.96 -1.46
CA ILE A 105 -22.51 -12.74 -1.66
C ILE A 105 -21.08 -12.93 -1.15
N ALA A 106 -20.13 -12.10 -1.63
CA ALA A 106 -18.78 -12.06 -1.11
C ALA A 106 -18.78 -11.66 0.38
N GLY A 107 -17.82 -12.16 1.14
CA GLY A 107 -17.55 -11.67 2.49
C GLY A 107 -17.06 -10.23 2.48
N ALA A 108 -17.22 -9.52 3.59
CA ALA A 108 -16.59 -8.21 3.75
C ALA A 108 -15.06 -8.36 3.67
N ASP A 109 -14.44 -7.48 2.90
CA ASP A 109 -12.98 -7.39 2.93
C ASP A 109 -12.52 -6.71 4.21
N THR A 110 -11.60 -7.37 4.91
CA THR A 110 -10.98 -6.87 6.16
C THR A 110 -9.47 -6.88 6.09
N SER A 111 -8.91 -7.18 4.91
CA SER A 111 -7.47 -7.24 4.69
C SER A 111 -6.95 -5.87 4.32
N ALA A 112 -5.85 -5.44 4.93
CA ALA A 112 -5.22 -4.19 4.57
C ALA A 112 -4.30 -4.37 3.36
N PRO A 113 -4.20 -3.37 2.48
CA PRO A 113 -3.27 -3.37 1.35
C PRO A 113 -1.81 -3.41 1.81
N VAL A 114 -0.92 -3.89 0.91
CA VAL A 114 0.52 -3.94 1.14
C VAL A 114 1.23 -3.00 0.16
N ILE A 115 2.02 -2.05 0.70
CA ILE A 115 2.89 -1.15 -0.07
C ILE A 115 4.30 -1.73 -0.10
N THR A 116 4.93 -1.74 -1.28
CA THR A 116 6.32 -2.16 -1.47
C THR A 116 7.09 -1.07 -2.20
N LEU A 117 8.22 -0.62 -1.64
CA LEU A 117 9.10 0.35 -2.29
C LEU A 117 10.01 -0.33 -3.31
N SER A 118 10.24 0.33 -4.44
CA SER A 118 11.25 -0.02 -5.44
C SER A 118 12.52 0.80 -5.20
N GLY A 119 13.69 0.24 -5.56
CA GLY A 119 14.99 0.90 -5.39
C GLY A 119 15.46 0.98 -3.93
N SER A 120 16.48 1.82 -3.70
CA SER A 120 17.16 1.91 -2.41
C SER A 120 16.31 2.60 -1.33
N ASN A 121 16.41 2.07 -0.11
CA ASN A 121 15.93 2.72 1.11
C ASN A 121 16.93 2.44 2.24
N PRO A 122 17.72 3.42 2.72
CA PRO A 122 17.73 4.83 2.32
C PRO A 122 18.15 5.08 0.85
N LEU A 123 17.63 6.19 0.28
CA LEU A 123 18.10 6.77 -0.97
C LEU A 123 19.10 7.89 -0.67
N GLU A 124 20.27 7.86 -1.31
CA GLU A 124 21.24 8.95 -1.20
C GLU A 124 21.04 9.95 -2.34
N LEU A 125 21.09 11.25 -2.01
CA LEU A 125 20.93 12.36 -2.94
C LEU A 125 21.98 13.43 -2.64
N ILE A 126 22.68 13.90 -3.68
CA ILE A 126 23.63 15.02 -3.51
C ILE A 126 22.83 16.32 -3.31
N VAL A 127 23.25 17.16 -2.38
CA VAL A 127 22.64 18.47 -2.11
C VAL A 127 22.52 19.30 -3.41
N GLY A 128 21.33 19.91 -3.62
CA GLY A 128 20.99 20.66 -4.82
C GLY A 128 20.48 19.79 -5.97
N SER A 129 20.50 18.46 -5.88
CA SER A 129 19.95 17.58 -6.90
C SER A 129 18.42 17.51 -6.80
N THR A 130 17.75 17.20 -7.93
CA THR A 130 16.30 16.96 -7.95
C THR A 130 15.99 15.57 -7.45
N PHE A 131 15.04 15.45 -6.52
CA PHE A 131 14.52 14.15 -6.09
C PHE A 131 13.66 13.54 -7.20
N SER A 132 13.94 12.28 -7.50
CA SER A 132 13.09 11.42 -8.34
C SER A 132 12.81 10.15 -7.57
N ASP A 133 11.53 9.85 -7.32
CA ASP A 133 11.13 8.64 -6.62
C ASP A 133 11.51 7.41 -7.46
N PRO A 134 12.26 6.44 -6.90
CA PRO A 134 12.58 5.19 -7.60
C PRO A 134 11.38 4.29 -7.87
N GLY A 135 10.23 4.62 -7.25
CA GLY A 135 8.96 3.92 -7.43
C GLY A 135 8.51 3.11 -6.22
N TYR A 136 7.27 2.65 -6.35
CA TYR A 136 6.57 1.82 -5.37
C TYR A 136 5.47 1.02 -6.05
N SER A 137 4.89 0.06 -5.35
CA SER A 137 3.68 -0.65 -5.75
C SER A 137 2.79 -0.88 -4.54
N ALA A 138 1.48 -1.02 -4.77
CA ALA A 138 0.53 -1.40 -3.75
C ALA A 138 -0.43 -2.46 -4.29
N THR A 139 -0.67 -3.49 -3.49
CA THR A 139 -1.57 -4.59 -3.83
C THR A 139 -2.45 -4.96 -2.66
N ASP A 140 -3.65 -5.39 -2.98
CA ASP A 140 -4.62 -5.93 -2.06
C ASP A 140 -5.17 -7.27 -2.57
N ASN A 141 -5.73 -8.11 -1.67
CA ASN A 141 -6.24 -9.44 -2.01
C ASN A 141 -7.56 -9.41 -2.80
N VAL A 142 -8.38 -8.37 -2.61
CA VAL A 142 -9.69 -8.21 -3.28
C VAL A 142 -9.58 -7.18 -4.39
N ASP A 143 -8.99 -6.00 -4.13
CA ASP A 143 -8.89 -4.90 -5.08
C ASP A 143 -7.74 -5.08 -6.10
N GLY A 144 -6.82 -6.03 -5.85
CA GLY A 144 -5.69 -6.31 -6.73
C GLY A 144 -4.64 -5.21 -6.71
N ASN A 145 -4.28 -4.70 -7.88
CA ASN A 145 -3.27 -3.62 -8.01
C ASN A 145 -3.91 -2.25 -7.80
N ILE A 146 -3.60 -1.63 -6.67
CA ILE A 146 -4.07 -0.28 -6.28
C ILE A 146 -2.93 0.75 -6.20
N THR A 147 -1.81 0.51 -6.88
CA THR A 147 -0.64 1.40 -6.89
C THR A 147 -1.00 2.84 -7.25
N GLY A 148 -1.97 3.04 -8.16
CA GLY A 148 -2.43 4.38 -8.57
C GLY A 148 -3.16 5.18 -7.47
N ASN A 149 -3.56 4.52 -6.38
CA ASN A 149 -4.26 5.14 -5.26
C ASN A 149 -3.32 5.53 -4.11
N VAL A 150 -2.02 5.20 -4.21
CA VAL A 150 -1.04 5.53 -3.16
C VAL A 150 -0.87 7.04 -3.07
N PHE A 151 -1.12 7.57 -1.88
CA PHE A 151 -0.77 8.94 -1.54
C PHE A 151 0.69 9.01 -1.14
N VAL A 152 1.45 9.93 -1.76
CA VAL A 152 2.87 10.14 -1.49
C VAL A 152 3.08 11.55 -0.93
N ASP A 153 3.59 11.64 0.29
CA ASP A 153 3.95 12.90 0.92
C ASP A 153 5.47 13.06 1.00
N SER A 154 6.00 14.00 0.23
CA SER A 154 7.39 14.41 0.22
C SER A 154 7.59 15.84 0.75
N SER A 155 6.60 16.42 1.41
CA SER A 155 6.61 17.82 1.87
C SER A 155 7.74 18.15 2.85
N SER A 156 8.24 17.16 3.59
CA SER A 156 9.36 17.32 4.52
C SER A 156 10.72 17.35 3.83
N LEU A 157 10.83 16.92 2.56
CA LEU A 157 12.10 16.78 1.86
C LEU A 157 12.65 18.14 1.39
N ASN A 158 13.85 18.47 1.87
CA ASN A 158 14.61 19.63 1.41
C ASN A 158 15.92 19.18 0.77
N THR A 159 15.95 19.14 -0.56
CA THR A 159 17.11 18.69 -1.33
C THR A 159 18.27 19.72 -1.34
N ASN A 160 18.05 20.97 -0.87
CA ASN A 160 19.07 22.03 -0.81
C ASN A 160 19.80 22.08 0.53
N LEU A 161 19.47 21.21 1.47
CA LEU A 161 20.10 21.17 2.79
C LEU A 161 20.50 19.73 3.13
N VAL A 162 21.76 19.55 3.50
CA VAL A 162 22.30 18.25 3.97
C VAL A 162 21.52 17.78 5.19
N GLY A 163 21.04 16.55 5.16
CA GLY A 163 20.23 15.98 6.24
C GLY A 163 19.54 14.67 5.84
N SER A 164 18.83 14.08 6.77
CA SER A 164 18.00 12.91 6.54
C SER A 164 16.53 13.30 6.55
N TYR A 165 15.82 13.00 5.49
CA TYR A 165 14.42 13.34 5.24
C TYR A 165 13.59 12.10 5.01
N THR A 166 12.27 12.22 5.05
CA THR A 166 11.34 11.12 4.83
C THR A 166 10.36 11.44 3.71
N VAL A 167 10.05 10.42 2.91
CA VAL A 167 8.88 10.40 2.02
C VAL A 167 7.94 9.33 2.53
N ILE A 168 6.67 9.66 2.69
CA ILE A 168 5.65 8.82 3.31
C ILE A 168 4.71 8.29 2.21
N TYR A 169 4.33 7.02 2.32
CA TYR A 169 3.43 6.34 1.40
C TYR A 169 2.28 5.72 2.18
N ASP A 170 1.06 6.10 1.83
CA ASP A 170 -0.17 5.60 2.42
C ASP A 170 -1.17 5.20 1.33
N VAL A 171 -1.97 4.17 1.61
CA VAL A 171 -3.07 3.76 0.74
C VAL A 171 -4.15 3.06 1.58
N PHE A 172 -5.38 3.14 1.14
CA PHE A 172 -6.49 2.33 1.63
C PHE A 172 -7.19 1.65 0.44
N ASP A 173 -7.83 0.51 0.71
CA ASP A 173 -8.61 -0.23 -0.26
C ASP A 173 -10.04 0.34 -0.42
N THR A 174 -10.88 -0.27 -1.26
CA THR A 174 -12.28 0.14 -1.46
C THR A 174 -13.17 -0.19 -0.27
N ALA A 175 -12.77 -1.13 0.58
CA ALA A 175 -13.46 -1.45 1.84
C ALA A 175 -13.11 -0.51 2.99
N GLY A 176 -12.06 0.31 2.83
CA GLY A 176 -11.60 1.28 3.83
C GLY A 176 -10.50 0.73 4.77
N ASN A 177 -9.89 -0.41 4.47
CA ASN A 177 -8.77 -0.91 5.26
C ASN A 177 -7.49 -0.16 4.87
N ASN A 178 -6.79 0.40 5.88
CA ASN A 178 -5.58 1.17 5.66
C ASN A 178 -4.35 0.26 5.61
N ALA A 179 -3.47 0.48 4.65
CA ALA A 179 -2.12 -0.11 4.66
C ALA A 179 -1.32 0.38 5.89
N VAL A 180 -0.34 -0.41 6.28
CA VAL A 180 0.71 0.11 7.17
C VAL A 180 1.50 1.16 6.40
N THR A 181 1.61 2.38 6.97
CA THR A 181 2.42 3.47 6.41
C THR A 181 3.83 3.01 6.11
N VAL A 182 4.30 3.24 4.89
CA VAL A 182 5.67 2.93 4.48
C VAL A 182 6.46 4.22 4.32
N ILE A 183 7.73 4.21 4.74
CA ILE A 183 8.61 5.37 4.74
C ILE A 183 9.86 5.07 3.93
N ARG A 184 10.18 5.97 2.99
CA ARG A 184 11.49 6.04 2.36
C ARG A 184 12.31 7.11 3.05
N THR A 185 13.48 6.75 3.55
CA THR A 185 14.49 7.71 4.02
C THR A 185 15.26 8.24 2.82
N VAL A 186 15.43 9.56 2.74
CA VAL A 186 16.27 10.25 1.74
C VAL A 186 17.39 10.98 2.47
N ASN A 187 18.62 10.53 2.29
CA ASN A 187 19.80 11.16 2.85
C ASN A 187 20.36 12.14 1.83
N VAL A 188 20.18 13.44 2.09
CA VAL A 188 20.84 14.50 1.31
C VAL A 188 22.24 14.68 1.85
N ILE A 189 23.25 14.37 1.03
CA ILE A 189 24.67 14.40 1.39
C ILE A 189 25.41 15.50 0.61
N ALA A 190 26.52 15.98 1.15
CA ALA A 190 27.41 16.89 0.42
C ALA A 190 27.98 16.20 -0.83
N GLY A 191 28.13 16.95 -1.91
CA GLY A 191 28.87 16.48 -3.09
C GLY A 191 30.35 16.26 -2.75
N ALA A 192 31.00 15.40 -3.52
CA ALA A 192 32.43 15.23 -3.42
C ALA A 192 33.14 16.57 -3.76
N ASP A 193 34.13 16.95 -2.94
CA ASP A 193 35.00 18.06 -3.28
C ASP A 193 35.97 17.66 -4.40
N THR A 194 35.98 18.44 -5.48
CA THR A 194 36.84 18.25 -6.65
C THR A 194 37.65 19.50 -6.99
N THR A 195 37.58 20.52 -6.13
CA THR A 195 38.25 21.81 -6.35
C THR A 195 39.62 21.81 -5.67
N ALA A 196 40.66 22.13 -6.41
CA ALA A 196 41.98 22.22 -5.84
C ALA A 196 42.17 23.56 -5.07
N PRO A 197 42.93 23.57 -3.96
CA PRO A 197 43.26 24.78 -3.21
C PRO A 197 44.05 25.78 -4.03
N VAL A 198 43.97 27.05 -3.64
CA VAL A 198 44.74 28.15 -4.24
C VAL A 198 45.77 28.66 -3.26
N ILE A 199 47.08 28.68 -3.66
CA ILE A 199 48.18 29.25 -2.90
C ILE A 199 48.47 30.66 -3.40
N SER A 200 48.62 31.59 -2.48
CA SER A 200 48.99 32.98 -2.74
C SER A 200 50.27 33.34 -1.95
N LEU A 201 51.25 33.97 -2.62
CA LEU A 201 52.49 34.44 -1.96
C LEU A 201 52.30 35.85 -1.43
N SER A 202 52.84 36.12 -0.25
CA SER A 202 53.00 37.47 0.31
C SER A 202 54.44 38.01 0.07
N GLY A 203 54.59 39.33 -0.03
CA GLY A 203 55.87 39.96 -0.27
C GLY A 203 56.38 39.85 -1.71
N ASN A 204 57.64 40.21 -1.95
CA ASN A 204 58.23 40.29 -3.27
C ASN A 204 58.46 38.90 -3.89
N ASN A 205 58.18 38.83 -5.20
CA ASN A 205 58.59 37.70 -6.04
C ASN A 205 59.01 38.23 -7.39
N PRO A 206 60.30 38.27 -7.73
CA PRO A 206 61.46 37.72 -7.01
C PRO A 206 61.78 38.47 -5.69
N GLN A 207 62.31 37.70 -4.71
CA GLN A 207 62.96 38.25 -3.50
C GLN A 207 64.45 38.43 -3.82
N VAL A 208 64.99 39.62 -3.57
CA VAL A 208 66.41 39.92 -3.75
C VAL A 208 67.15 39.83 -2.44
N ILE A 209 68.30 39.11 -2.36
CA ILE A 209 69.15 38.93 -1.20
C ILE A 209 70.60 39.24 -1.64
N LEU A 210 71.34 39.97 -0.82
CA LEU A 210 72.76 40.14 -1.02
C LEU A 210 73.53 38.85 -0.66
N MET A 211 74.57 38.54 -1.46
CA MET A 211 75.41 37.37 -1.21
C MET A 211 75.94 37.37 0.25
N GLY A 212 75.74 36.19 0.92
CA GLY A 212 75.99 36.00 2.34
C GLY A 212 74.84 36.42 3.27
N GLY A 213 73.77 37.01 2.74
CA GLY A 213 72.56 37.32 3.50
C GLY A 213 71.75 36.08 3.89
N THR A 214 70.72 36.23 4.73
CA THR A 214 69.84 35.15 5.13
C THR A 214 68.53 35.16 4.36
N PHE A 215 68.11 34.06 3.85
CA PHE A 215 66.76 33.90 3.29
C PHE A 215 65.73 33.90 4.42
N PHE A 216 64.73 34.71 4.33
CA PHE A 216 63.59 34.79 5.21
C PHE A 216 62.32 34.68 4.42
N GLU A 217 61.44 33.74 4.76
CA GLU A 217 60.14 33.55 4.05
C GLU A 217 59.21 34.73 4.34
N PRO A 218 58.78 35.52 3.30
CA PRO A 218 57.93 36.69 3.50
C PRO A 218 56.48 36.35 3.84
N GLY A 219 56.07 35.10 3.62
CA GLY A 219 54.74 34.61 3.92
C GLY A 219 53.97 34.10 2.67
N TYR A 220 52.95 33.36 2.95
CA TYR A 220 52.03 32.78 1.99
C TYR A 220 50.69 32.52 2.65
N SER A 221 49.66 32.21 1.86
CA SER A 221 48.38 31.72 2.31
C SER A 221 47.86 30.66 1.35
N ALA A 222 47.01 29.78 1.85
CA ALA A 222 46.29 28.83 1.02
C ALA A 222 44.83 28.74 1.44
N THR A 223 43.93 28.74 0.49
CA THR A 223 42.49 28.64 0.71
C THR A 223 41.84 27.66 -0.24
N ASP A 224 40.83 27.03 0.23
CA ASP A 224 39.99 26.12 -0.51
C ASP A 224 38.51 26.50 -0.33
N ASN A 225 37.62 26.06 -1.25
CA ASN A 225 36.19 26.38 -1.24
C ASN A 225 35.42 25.63 -0.12
N ILE A 226 35.87 24.42 0.23
CA ILE A 226 35.23 23.56 1.23
C ILE A 226 36.03 23.61 2.56
N ASP A 227 37.35 23.41 2.49
CA ASP A 227 38.21 23.35 3.66
C ASP A 227 38.57 24.72 4.24
N GLY A 228 38.28 25.81 3.49
CA GLY A 228 38.54 27.17 3.91
C GLY A 228 40.05 27.51 3.98
N ASN A 229 40.53 27.99 5.11
CA ASN A 229 41.93 28.37 5.30
C ASN A 229 42.80 27.17 5.68
N ILE A 230 43.58 26.66 4.74
CA ILE A 230 44.51 25.53 4.89
C ILE A 230 45.98 25.95 4.82
N THR A 231 46.31 27.23 5.10
CA THR A 231 47.67 27.77 5.07
C THR A 231 48.65 26.95 5.92
N GLY A 232 48.19 26.42 7.06
CA GLY A 232 49.03 25.59 7.95
C GLY A 232 49.47 24.24 7.35
N SER A 233 48.81 23.78 6.29
CA SER A 233 49.11 22.52 5.57
C SER A 233 50.07 22.70 4.39
N VAL A 234 50.45 23.93 4.07
CA VAL A 234 51.37 24.21 2.95
C VAL A 234 52.77 23.67 3.26
N SER A 235 53.26 22.81 2.37
CA SER A 235 54.65 22.35 2.39
C SER A 235 55.52 23.33 1.62
N VAL A 236 56.54 23.90 2.30
CA VAL A 236 57.47 24.83 1.69
C VAL A 236 58.83 24.16 1.57
N ASN A 237 59.39 24.12 0.36
CA ASN A 237 60.71 23.58 0.12
C ASN A 237 61.64 24.69 -0.38
N ALA A 238 62.53 25.14 0.48
CA ALA A 238 63.57 26.15 0.23
C ALA A 238 64.98 25.56 0.19
N SER A 239 65.12 24.22 0.13
CA SER A 239 66.40 23.51 0.19
C SER A 239 67.40 23.89 -0.92
N ALA A 240 66.88 24.37 -2.06
CA ALA A 240 67.71 24.81 -3.18
C ALA A 240 68.35 26.16 -2.98
N VAL A 241 67.89 27.00 -1.99
CA VAL A 241 68.38 28.37 -1.81
C VAL A 241 69.76 28.34 -1.16
N ASN A 242 70.76 28.83 -1.94
CA ASN A 242 72.14 29.00 -1.48
C ASN A 242 72.53 30.46 -1.55
N THR A 243 72.47 31.15 -0.43
CA THR A 243 72.78 32.61 -0.34
C THR A 243 74.30 32.96 -0.39
N SER A 244 75.18 31.92 -0.34
CA SER A 244 76.61 32.10 -0.49
C SER A 244 77.11 32.18 -1.93
N VAL A 245 76.25 31.89 -2.90
CA VAL A 245 76.54 31.86 -4.33
C VAL A 245 75.55 32.75 -5.07
N ILE A 246 76.05 33.67 -5.92
CA ILE A 246 75.22 34.51 -6.79
C ILE A 246 74.45 33.59 -7.72
N GLY A 247 73.13 33.83 -7.87
CA GLY A 247 72.26 33.02 -8.74
C GLY A 247 70.78 33.18 -8.41
N ASN A 248 69.97 32.47 -9.18
CA ASN A 248 68.51 32.41 -9.03
C ASN A 248 68.12 31.09 -8.45
N TYR A 249 67.41 31.07 -7.37
CA TYR A 249 66.94 29.91 -6.63
C TYR A 249 65.43 29.87 -6.58
N LEU A 250 64.83 28.68 -6.52
CA LEU A 250 63.38 28.52 -6.40
C LEU A 250 63.00 27.94 -5.05
N VAL A 251 62.03 28.56 -4.39
CA VAL A 251 61.29 27.99 -3.28
C VAL A 251 59.95 27.49 -3.85
N THR A 252 59.58 26.27 -3.52
CA THR A 252 58.33 25.65 -3.98
C THR A 252 57.31 25.50 -2.84
N TYR A 253 56.03 25.72 -3.16
CA TYR A 253 54.91 25.65 -2.23
C TYR A 253 53.89 24.68 -2.79
N ASN A 254 53.49 23.70 -1.99
CA ASN A 254 52.50 22.69 -2.35
C ASN A 254 51.53 22.47 -1.19
N VAL A 255 50.26 22.18 -1.52
CA VAL A 255 49.25 21.81 -0.57
C VAL A 255 48.20 20.94 -1.27
N SER A 256 47.59 20.06 -0.52
CA SER A 256 46.34 19.37 -0.94
C SER A 256 45.27 19.63 0.12
N ASP A 257 44.01 19.63 -0.31
CA ASP A 257 42.88 19.72 0.57
C ASP A 257 42.62 18.35 1.29
N ALA A 258 41.57 18.28 2.11
CA ALA A 258 41.19 17.07 2.81
C ALA A 258 40.64 15.98 1.86
N ALA A 259 40.09 16.37 0.69
CA ALA A 259 39.61 15.45 -0.35
C ALA A 259 40.76 14.88 -1.21
N GLY A 260 41.98 15.45 -1.10
CA GLY A 260 43.15 15.02 -1.85
C GLY A 260 43.37 15.78 -3.17
N ASN A 261 42.63 16.86 -3.44
CA ASN A 261 42.89 17.67 -4.61
C ASN A 261 44.16 18.53 -4.35
N ALA A 262 45.14 18.41 -5.24
CA ALA A 262 46.42 19.12 -5.10
C ALA A 262 46.39 20.51 -5.74
N ALA A 263 46.83 21.54 -5.04
CA ALA A 263 47.06 22.86 -5.62
C ALA A 263 48.08 22.80 -6.76
N ALA A 264 47.97 23.69 -7.69
CA ALA A 264 49.09 23.97 -8.60
C ALA A 264 50.32 24.43 -7.80
N THR A 265 51.48 23.81 -8.05
CA THR A 265 52.73 24.24 -7.39
C THR A 265 52.99 25.70 -7.65
N VAL A 266 53.15 26.48 -6.56
CA VAL A 266 53.55 27.87 -6.68
C VAL A 266 55.04 28.00 -6.35
N THR A 267 55.75 28.93 -7.04
CA THR A 267 57.17 29.14 -6.82
C THR A 267 57.47 30.60 -6.52
N ARG A 268 58.41 30.83 -5.58
CA ARG A 268 59.04 32.10 -5.33
C ARG A 268 60.48 32.05 -5.89
N MET A 269 60.86 33.02 -6.71
CA MET A 269 62.23 33.18 -7.11
C MET A 269 62.98 33.97 -6.05
N VAL A 270 64.19 33.49 -5.68
CA VAL A 270 65.13 34.18 -4.79
C VAL A 270 66.37 34.52 -5.62
N ASN A 271 66.64 35.81 -5.83
CA ASN A 271 67.79 36.32 -6.57
C ASN A 271 68.90 36.71 -5.59
N VAL A 272 70.00 35.96 -5.55
CA VAL A 272 71.19 36.33 -4.80
C VAL A 272 72.10 37.17 -5.68
N VAL A 273 72.41 38.39 -5.24
CA VAL A 273 73.18 39.38 -6.01
C VAL A 273 74.43 39.84 -5.25
N SER A 274 75.47 40.40 -5.95
CA SER A 274 76.64 40.95 -5.33
C SER A 274 76.28 42.21 -4.52
N ALA A 275 76.97 42.44 -3.41
CA ALA A 275 77.01 43.79 -2.82
C ALA A 275 77.74 44.77 -3.80
N THR A 276 77.07 45.85 -4.15
CA THR A 276 77.67 46.95 -4.96
C THR A 276 78.58 47.78 -4.10
#